data_fb2eeafa488cfe50eaeafe916462554e
#
_entry.id   fb2eeafa488cfe50eaeafe916462554e
#
_cell.length_a   1.000
_cell.length_b   1.000
_cell.length_c   1.000
_cell.angle_alpha   90.00
_cell.angle_beta   90.00
_cell.angle_gamma   90.00
#
_symmetry.space_group_name_H-M   'P 1'
#
loop_
_entity.id
_entity.type
_entity.pdbx_description
1 polymer ?
#
loop_
_entity_poly.entity_id
_entity_poly.type
_entity_poly.pdbx_seq_one_letter_code
_entity_poly.pdbx_strand_id
1 'polypeptide(L)'
;MNQNREVRTRFAPSPSGFLHVGGARTALFNYLYAKSQGGKFILRIEDTDQNRSTEDSFKIILESLKWLGVNWDEGPEIGGEYGPYIQSQRLGIYKEYTEKLLKEKKPIVVFVHRKS
;
A
#
# COMPACT_ATOMS: atom_id res chain seq x y z
N MET A 1 8.41 26.30 10.05
CA MET A 1 7.30 25.34 10.19
C MET A 1 6.63 25.11 8.87
N ASN A 2 6.58 23.87 8.44
CA ASN A 2 5.89 23.49 7.21
C ASN A 2 4.40 23.31 7.48
N GLN A 3 3.68 24.41 7.48
CA GLN A 3 2.24 24.41 7.71
C GLN A 3 1.45 23.86 6.53
N ASN A 4 2.11 23.70 5.37
CA ASN A 4 1.47 23.27 4.13
C ASN A 4 1.73 21.83 3.74
N ARG A 5 2.22 21.00 4.65
CA ARG A 5 2.38 19.58 4.38
C ARG A 5 1.03 18.89 4.33
N GLU A 6 0.73 18.35 3.17
CA GLU A 6 -0.45 17.52 2.99
C GLU A 6 -0.31 16.25 3.82
N VAL A 7 -1.34 15.95 4.59
CA VAL A 7 -1.41 14.67 5.32
C VAL A 7 -1.74 13.58 4.31
N ARG A 8 -0.94 12.54 4.32
CA ARG A 8 -1.13 11.38 3.44
C ARG A 8 -1.08 10.12 4.28
N THR A 9 -2.17 9.39 4.32
CA THR A 9 -2.24 8.11 5.01
C THR A 9 -2.36 6.98 4.00
N ARG A 10 -1.94 5.79 4.39
CA ARG A 10 -1.94 4.64 3.50
C ARG A 10 -2.48 3.40 4.20
N PHE A 11 -3.31 2.69 3.49
CA PHE A 11 -3.70 1.33 3.84
C PHE A 11 -3.11 0.38 2.81
N ALA A 12 -2.42 -0.66 3.30
CA ALA A 12 -1.65 -1.56 2.44
C ALA A 12 -2.02 -3.02 2.70
N PRO A 13 -3.22 -3.46 2.31
CA PRO A 13 -3.66 -4.82 2.58
C PRO A 13 -3.04 -5.83 1.64
N SER A 14 -2.93 -7.07 2.12
CA SER A 14 -2.60 -8.22 1.27
C SER A 14 -3.89 -8.84 0.74
N PRO A 15 -4.00 -9.08 -0.58
CA PRO A 15 -5.22 -9.61 -1.17
C PRO A 15 -5.30 -11.13 -1.01
N SER A 16 -5.44 -11.59 0.22
CA SER A 16 -5.46 -13.02 0.56
C SER A 16 -6.85 -13.55 0.89
N GLY A 17 -7.90 -12.84 0.53
CA GLY A 17 -9.28 -13.20 0.78
C GLY A 17 -10.12 -12.00 1.20
N PHE A 18 -11.08 -12.24 2.07
CA PHE A 18 -11.96 -11.19 2.56
C PHE A 18 -11.22 -10.23 3.49
N LEU A 19 -11.63 -8.96 3.45
CA LEU A 19 -11.17 -7.96 4.40
C LEU A 19 -11.80 -8.26 5.77
N HIS A 20 -10.98 -8.68 6.73
CA HIS A 20 -11.49 -8.95 8.07
C HIS A 20 -11.65 -7.66 8.90
N VAL A 21 -12.29 -7.78 10.05
CA VAL A 21 -12.60 -6.64 10.92
C VAL A 21 -11.38 -5.80 11.27
N GLY A 22 -10.25 -6.45 11.57
CA GLY A 22 -9.01 -5.74 11.89
C GLY A 22 -8.50 -4.89 10.74
N GLY A 23 -8.54 -5.43 9.53
CA GLY A 23 -8.18 -4.68 8.32
C GLY A 23 -9.13 -3.53 8.05
N ALA A 24 -10.43 -3.77 8.17
CA ALA A 24 -11.45 -2.74 7.99
C ALA A 24 -11.27 -1.59 8.98
N ARG A 25 -10.97 -1.91 10.23
CA ARG A 25 -10.70 -0.92 11.28
C ARG A 25 -9.49 -0.06 10.92
N THR A 26 -8.39 -0.68 10.51
CA THR A 26 -7.17 0.03 10.11
C THR A 26 -7.43 0.95 8.91
N ALA A 27 -8.13 0.45 7.91
CA ALA A 27 -8.50 1.24 6.75
C ALA A 27 -9.33 2.45 7.15
N LEU A 28 -10.33 2.23 7.99
CA LEU A 28 -11.24 3.28 8.44
C LEU A 28 -10.51 4.37 9.23
N PHE A 29 -9.63 4.01 10.16
CA PHE A 29 -8.85 4.99 10.92
C PHE A 29 -7.97 5.85 10.02
N ASN A 30 -7.26 5.22 9.09
CA ASN A 30 -6.42 5.96 8.15
C ASN A 30 -7.24 6.89 7.25
N TYR A 31 -8.37 6.41 6.80
CA TYR A 31 -9.31 7.18 5.97
C TYR A 31 -9.84 8.40 6.73
N LEU A 32 -10.37 8.18 7.92
CA LEU A 32 -10.96 9.24 8.73
C LEU A 32 -9.93 10.28 9.12
N TYR A 33 -8.73 9.86 9.50
CA TYR A 33 -7.67 10.79 9.83
C TYR A 33 -7.28 11.65 8.62
N ALA A 34 -7.08 11.06 7.47
CA ALA A 34 -6.77 11.80 6.26
C ALA A 34 -7.84 12.83 5.94
N LYS A 35 -9.11 12.41 6.01
CA LYS A 35 -10.24 13.30 5.72
C LYS A 35 -10.37 14.42 6.74
N SER A 36 -10.14 14.13 8.03
CA SER A 36 -10.19 15.15 9.08
C SER A 36 -9.15 16.24 8.90
N GLN A 37 -8.03 15.91 8.26
CA GLN A 37 -6.92 16.84 8.02
C GLN A 37 -6.94 17.45 6.62
N GLY A 38 -7.99 17.20 5.84
CA GLY A 38 -8.05 17.65 4.45
C GLY A 38 -6.98 17.02 3.56
N GLY A 39 -6.50 15.85 3.94
CA GLY A 39 -5.43 15.15 3.26
C GLY A 39 -5.90 14.08 2.29
N LYS A 40 -4.98 13.20 1.94
CA LYS A 40 -5.22 12.12 0.97
C LYS A 40 -5.12 10.76 1.63
N PHE A 41 -6.03 9.88 1.28
CA PHE A 41 -6.00 8.47 1.65
C PHE A 41 -5.55 7.64 0.45
N ILE A 42 -4.50 6.86 0.63
CA ILE A 42 -3.88 6.06 -0.43
C ILE A 42 -4.11 4.58 -0.15
N LEU A 43 -4.51 3.85 -1.17
CA LEU A 43 -4.60 2.40 -1.13
C LEU A 43 -3.47 1.81 -1.94
N ARG A 44 -2.69 0.92 -1.34
CA ARG A 44 -1.66 0.16 -2.07
C ARG A 44 -1.77 -1.31 -1.72
N ILE A 45 -2.00 -2.12 -2.71
CA ILE A 45 -2.16 -3.57 -2.53
C ILE A 45 -0.79 -4.22 -2.44
N GLU A 46 -0.57 -4.97 -1.38
CA GLU A 46 0.69 -5.69 -1.16
C GLU A 46 0.51 -7.17 -1.46
N ASP A 47 0.70 -7.53 -2.71
CA ASP A 47 0.54 -8.87 -3.25
C ASP A 47 1.85 -9.68 -3.23
N THR A 48 2.55 -9.66 -2.10
CA THR A 48 3.83 -10.36 -1.95
C THR A 48 3.70 -11.87 -2.05
N ASP A 49 2.62 -12.42 -1.54
CA ASP A 49 2.36 -13.86 -1.65
C ASP A 49 1.54 -14.11 -2.93
N GLN A 50 2.24 -14.42 -4.00
CA GLN A 50 1.63 -14.64 -5.32
C GLN A 50 0.70 -15.85 -5.36
N ASN A 51 0.91 -16.83 -4.49
CA ASN A 51 0.07 -18.01 -4.42
C ASN A 51 -1.29 -17.73 -3.80
N ARG A 52 -1.34 -16.75 -2.90
CA ARG A 52 -2.57 -16.37 -2.19
C ARG A 52 -3.22 -15.13 -2.78
N SER A 53 -2.49 -14.38 -3.58
CA SER A 53 -2.95 -13.14 -4.19
C SER A 53 -3.57 -13.43 -5.54
N THR A 54 -4.86 -13.69 -5.54
CA THR A 54 -5.62 -13.94 -6.76
C THR A 54 -6.32 -12.68 -7.22
N GLU A 55 -6.70 -12.66 -8.49
CA GLU A 55 -7.47 -11.57 -9.06
C GLU A 55 -8.82 -11.38 -8.34
N ASP A 56 -9.46 -12.49 -7.97
CA ASP A 56 -10.71 -12.45 -7.21
C ASP A 56 -10.52 -11.86 -5.82
N SER A 57 -9.45 -12.25 -5.12
CA SER A 57 -9.13 -11.70 -3.79
C SER A 57 -8.86 -10.19 -3.86
N PHE A 58 -8.16 -9.74 -4.88
CA PHE A 58 -7.92 -8.34 -5.14
C PHE A 58 -9.24 -7.57 -5.29
N LYS A 59 -10.12 -8.10 -6.11
CA LYS A 59 -11.43 -7.49 -6.38
C LYS A 59 -12.29 -7.41 -5.13
N ILE A 60 -12.28 -8.46 -4.31
CA ILE A 60 -13.02 -8.51 -3.05
C ILE A 60 -12.56 -7.40 -2.10
N ILE A 61 -11.26 -7.17 -1.99
CA ILE A 61 -10.72 -6.10 -1.14
C ILE A 61 -11.25 -4.74 -1.61
N LEU A 62 -11.16 -4.45 -2.89
CA LEU A 62 -11.62 -3.18 -3.44
C LEU A 62 -13.12 -2.98 -3.22
N GLU A 63 -13.90 -4.00 -3.47
CA GLU A 63 -15.35 -3.95 -3.27
C GLU A 63 -15.74 -3.78 -1.81
N SER A 64 -15.02 -4.45 -0.91
CA SER A 64 -15.25 -4.33 0.54
C SER A 64 -15.02 -2.91 1.02
N LEU A 65 -13.94 -2.27 0.58
CA LEU A 65 -13.65 -0.88 0.94
C LEU A 65 -14.71 0.07 0.39
N LYS A 66 -15.13 -0.13 -0.84
CA LYS A 66 -16.21 0.67 -1.43
C LYS A 66 -17.52 0.52 -0.67
N TRP A 67 -17.84 -0.71 -0.26
CA TRP A 67 -19.04 -0.99 0.52
C TRP A 67 -19.02 -0.28 1.88
N LEU A 68 -17.84 -0.20 2.51
CA LEU A 68 -17.67 0.55 3.76
C LEU A 68 -17.71 2.07 3.56
N GLY A 69 -17.72 2.55 2.33
CA GLY A 69 -17.63 3.97 2.04
C GLY A 69 -16.22 4.54 2.15
N VAL A 70 -15.22 3.68 2.20
CA VAL A 70 -13.81 4.07 2.26
C VAL A 70 -13.31 4.22 0.83
N ASN A 71 -13.35 5.44 0.32
CA ASN A 71 -12.90 5.74 -1.03
C ASN A 71 -11.48 6.29 -1.00
N TRP A 72 -10.59 5.73 -1.81
CA TRP A 72 -9.20 6.19 -1.87
C TRP A 72 -9.03 7.31 -2.88
N ASP A 73 -8.12 8.22 -2.57
CA ASP A 73 -7.78 9.34 -3.44
C ASP A 73 -6.71 8.97 -4.46
N GLU A 74 -5.86 8.00 -4.10
CA GLU A 74 -4.84 7.42 -4.97
C GLU A 74 -4.81 5.92 -4.73
N GLY A 75 -4.63 5.16 -5.78
CA GLY A 75 -4.59 3.72 -5.65
C GLY A 75 -4.98 3.00 -6.93
N PRO A 76 -5.26 1.69 -6.84
CA PRO A 76 -5.73 0.92 -7.98
C PRO A 76 -6.98 1.53 -8.60
N GLU A 77 -7.18 1.36 -9.86
CA GLU A 77 -8.26 1.85 -10.69
C GLU A 77 -8.17 3.36 -11.00
N ILE A 78 -7.79 4.19 -10.03
CA ILE A 78 -7.73 5.65 -10.22
C ILE A 78 -6.33 6.20 -10.41
N GLY A 79 -5.30 5.46 -10.00
CA GLY A 79 -3.92 5.89 -10.15
C GLY A 79 -3.51 7.02 -9.22
N GLY A 80 -2.51 7.77 -9.62
CA GLY A 80 -1.94 8.88 -8.86
C GLY A 80 -0.48 9.13 -9.24
N GLU A 81 0.14 10.14 -8.62
CA GLU A 81 1.50 10.55 -8.96
C GLU A 81 2.58 9.54 -8.55
N TYR A 82 2.30 8.71 -7.56
CA TYR A 82 3.31 7.84 -6.95
C TYR A 82 3.03 6.35 -7.24
N GLY A 83 2.39 6.08 -8.37
CA GLY A 83 2.16 4.70 -8.81
C GLY A 83 3.43 3.96 -9.17
N PRO A 84 3.33 2.66 -9.44
CA PRO A 84 2.12 1.84 -9.33
C PRO A 84 1.69 1.59 -7.87
N TYR A 85 0.43 1.19 -7.69
CA TYR A 85 -0.15 0.98 -6.35
C TYR A 85 -0.40 -0.51 -6.06
N ILE A 86 0.25 -1.37 -6.78
CA ILE A 86 0.28 -2.81 -6.54
C ILE A 86 1.76 -3.18 -6.38
N GLN A 87 2.10 -3.81 -5.27
CA GLN A 87 3.51 -4.02 -4.90
C GLN A 87 4.29 -4.80 -5.94
N SER A 88 3.71 -5.83 -6.53
CA SER A 88 4.39 -6.63 -7.56
C SER A 88 4.77 -5.80 -8.79
N GLN A 89 4.11 -4.69 -9.03
CA GLN A 89 4.40 -3.79 -10.14
C GLN A 89 5.49 -2.76 -9.80
N ARG A 90 5.96 -2.75 -8.55
CA ARG A 90 6.96 -1.80 -8.05
C ARG A 90 8.37 -2.37 -7.96
N LEU A 91 8.58 -3.58 -8.39
CA LEU A 91 9.89 -4.26 -8.26
C LEU A 91 11.03 -3.51 -8.93
N GLY A 92 10.75 -2.88 -10.07
CA GLY A 92 11.74 -2.06 -10.76
C GLY A 92 12.20 -0.86 -9.93
N ILE A 93 11.26 -0.22 -9.24
CA ILE A 93 11.56 0.92 -8.35
C ILE A 93 12.43 0.46 -7.18
N TYR A 94 12.07 -0.66 -6.56
CA TYR A 94 12.82 -1.20 -5.42
C TYR A 94 14.25 -1.59 -5.84
N LYS A 95 14.39 -2.18 -7.01
CA LYS A 95 15.69 -2.53 -7.56
C LYS A 95 16.56 -1.30 -7.78
N GLU A 96 15.99 -0.25 -8.37
CA GLU A 96 16.68 1.01 -8.61
C GLU A 96 17.20 1.63 -7.33
N TYR A 97 16.38 1.73 -6.31
CA TYR A 97 16.80 2.29 -5.02
C TYR A 97 17.79 1.41 -4.28
N THR A 98 17.65 0.09 -4.39
CA THR A 98 18.64 -0.84 -3.82
C THR A 98 20.00 -0.65 -4.45
N GLU A 99 20.08 -0.57 -5.77
CA GLU A 99 21.31 -0.34 -6.49
C GLU A 99 21.93 1.01 -6.12
N LYS A 100 21.11 2.03 -5.96
CA LYS A 100 21.55 3.35 -5.54
C LYS A 100 22.18 3.32 -4.16
N LEU A 101 21.56 2.64 -3.20
CA LEU A 101 22.09 2.48 -1.85
C LEU A 101 23.42 1.73 -1.85
N LEU A 102 23.55 0.68 -2.65
CA LEU A 102 24.78 -0.06 -2.82
C LEU A 102 25.89 0.83 -3.37
N LYS A 103 25.58 1.63 -4.37
CA LYS A 103 26.52 2.54 -5.02
C LYS A 103 27.01 3.62 -4.06
N GLU A 104 26.14 4.12 -3.20
CA GLU A 104 26.43 5.14 -2.20
C GLU A 104 27.08 4.55 -0.94
N LYS A 105 27.29 3.24 -0.90
CA LYS A 105 27.85 2.52 0.26
C LYS A 105 27.10 2.76 1.56
N LYS A 106 25.80 2.95 1.46
CA LYS A 106 24.95 3.12 2.64
C LYS A 106 24.62 1.77 3.27
N PRO A 107 24.31 1.75 4.57
CA PRO A 107 23.90 0.51 5.23
C PRO A 107 22.71 -0.14 4.53
N ILE A 108 22.80 -1.43 4.33
CA ILE A 108 21.74 -2.21 3.69
C ILE A 108 21.32 -3.29 4.67
N VAL A 109 20.03 -3.61 4.66
CA VAL A 109 19.51 -4.73 5.42
C VAL A 109 20.06 -6.02 4.81
N VAL A 110 20.75 -6.80 5.64
CA VAL A 110 21.27 -8.10 5.22
C VAL A 110 20.16 -9.14 5.46
N PHE A 111 19.79 -9.84 4.40
CA PHE A 111 18.83 -10.93 4.50
C PHE A 111 19.52 -12.17 5.04
N VAL A 112 19.06 -12.62 6.19
CA VAL A 112 19.47 -13.93 6.69
C VAL A 112 18.58 -14.98 6.04
N HIS A 113 19.18 -15.84 5.25
CA HIS A 113 18.44 -16.90 4.59
C HIS A 113 17.98 -17.92 5.64
N ARG A 114 16.68 -18.03 5.80
CA ARG A 114 16.10 -19.00 6.72
C ARG A 114 15.99 -20.32 5.99
N LYS A 115 16.78 -21.28 6.40
CA LYS A 115 16.58 -22.66 5.95
C LYS A 115 15.30 -23.18 6.61
N SER A 116 14.38 -23.57 5.79
CA SER A 116 13.16 -24.25 6.25
C SER A 116 13.49 -25.68 6.70
#